data_bf1d5d7b780f60c3026de1ccdb23e046
#
_entry.id   bf1d5d7b780f60c3026de1ccdb23e046
#
_cell.length_a   1.000
_cell.length_b   1.000
_cell.length_c   1.000
_cell.angle_alpha   90.00
_cell.angle_beta   90.00
_cell.angle_gamma   90.00
#
_symmetry.space_group_name_H-M   'P 1'
#
loop_
_entity.id
_entity.type
_entity.pdbx_description
1 polymer ?
#
loop_
_entity_poly.entity_id
_entity_poly.type
_entity_poly.pdbx_seq_one_letter_code
_entity_poly.pdbx_strand_id
1 'polypeptide(L)'
;SSAASDVYKRQVMHQLDILTNRFGGRVIGSDAYENAAEWMMREYKRWGIDVRLEEAGELPVGFNRGPWFGRLIGGDQAMDLHFVTPSYTSGTKGLQRGHVLIEPRTQEELDRMKHQLKGAWVLISDENVGWPVDRSAKGDSLRAAIKAENIEIEKQNAALMEENWSKGTKHAMKPLREMPGLFYKEMCEAGALGFIQSAPVPLRALYDRALLNDPHTTFDNLPEVCDIKLDEHQYKIIKQMVKERRNFWLEFDIRNHFKLGPVKYHNVVASIKGTKYPDEYVIISGHLDSYDVATGGIDCGTGIGPMMEAARMIALSGAKPKRTILFVAFAGEEFGLLGAKAYVKTHAKELGKIANLFNRDGGPTPPVGISVPQAMYDDFVEVCK
;
A
#
# COMPACT_ATOMS: atom_id res chain seq x y z
N SER A 1 -1.34 31.34 30.86
CA SER A 1 -1.23 31.09 29.41
C SER A 1 -0.32 29.90 29.05
N SER A 2 0.74 29.60 29.80
CA SER A 2 1.65 28.47 29.53
C SER A 2 0.98 27.12 29.81
N ALA A 3 0.22 26.99 30.88
CA ALA A 3 -0.46 25.73 31.24
C ALA A 3 -1.54 25.32 30.23
N ALA A 4 -2.27 26.29 29.66
CA ALA A 4 -3.22 26.01 28.59
C ALA A 4 -2.52 25.50 27.32
N SER A 5 -1.39 26.14 26.92
CA SER A 5 -0.60 25.70 25.77
C SER A 5 -0.07 24.27 25.93
N ASP A 6 0.35 23.89 27.14
CA ASP A 6 0.85 22.53 27.39
C ASP A 6 -0.26 21.48 27.39
N VAL A 7 -1.46 21.83 27.85
CA VAL A 7 -2.63 20.94 27.77
C VAL A 7 -3.02 20.71 26.31
N TYR A 8 -3.03 21.72 25.45
CA TYR A 8 -3.38 21.58 24.03
C TYR A 8 -2.35 20.74 23.27
N LYS A 9 -1.07 20.97 23.48
CA LYS A 9 -0.01 20.15 22.87
C LYS A 9 -0.11 18.68 23.29
N ARG A 10 -0.47 18.40 24.54
CA ARG A 10 -0.65 17.05 25.05
C ARG A 10 -1.83 16.32 24.41
N GLN A 11 -2.94 17.02 24.11
CA GLN A 11 -4.13 16.39 23.51
C GLN A 11 -3.90 15.95 22.06
N VAL A 12 -3.27 16.76 21.22
CA VAL A 12 -2.89 16.36 19.86
C VAL A 12 -1.96 15.15 19.90
N MET A 13 -0.96 15.18 20.77
CA MET A 13 -0.02 14.06 20.91
C MET A 13 -0.69 12.80 21.48
N HIS A 14 -1.67 12.96 22.38
CA HIS A 14 -2.44 11.84 22.90
C HIS A 14 -3.30 11.18 21.80
N GLN A 15 -3.98 11.99 21.00
CA GLN A 15 -4.76 11.49 19.86
C GLN A 15 -3.87 10.79 18.83
N LEU A 16 -2.69 11.37 18.54
CA LEU A 16 -1.71 10.78 17.65
C LEU A 16 -1.17 9.44 18.19
N ASP A 17 -0.87 9.39 19.50
CA ASP A 17 -0.45 8.15 20.17
C ASP A 17 -1.50 7.03 20.04
N ILE A 18 -2.77 7.36 20.24
CA ILE A 18 -3.86 6.38 20.07
C ILE A 18 -3.91 5.89 18.62
N LEU A 19 -3.87 6.80 17.64
CA LEU A 19 -3.92 6.44 16.22
C LEU A 19 -2.73 5.56 15.81
N THR A 20 -1.53 5.89 16.27
CA THR A 20 -0.28 5.26 15.81
C THR A 20 0.08 4.01 16.61
N ASN A 21 -0.10 4.02 17.93
CA ASN A 21 0.41 2.97 18.82
C ASN A 21 -0.68 2.01 19.31
N ARG A 22 -1.96 2.39 19.25
CA ARG A 22 -3.07 1.50 19.65
C ARG A 22 -3.77 0.89 18.45
N PHE A 23 -4.08 1.70 17.42
CA PHE A 23 -4.65 1.19 16.17
C PHE A 23 -3.56 0.77 15.19
N GLY A 24 -2.46 1.53 15.12
CA GLY A 24 -1.35 1.24 14.20
C GLY A 24 -1.68 1.58 12.76
N GLY A 25 -1.13 0.80 11.83
CA GLY A 25 -1.42 0.94 10.41
C GLY A 25 -2.91 0.67 10.11
N ARG A 26 -3.55 1.64 9.48
CA ARG A 26 -5.02 1.68 9.30
C ARG A 26 -5.39 1.52 7.83
N VAL A 27 -4.98 0.39 7.25
CA VAL A 27 -5.30 0.14 5.84
C VAL A 27 -6.82 0.02 5.65
N ILE A 28 -7.33 0.58 4.57
CA ILE A 28 -8.76 0.51 4.26
C ILE A 28 -9.24 -0.95 4.22
N GLY A 29 -10.41 -1.24 4.79
CA GLY A 29 -10.96 -2.60 4.88
C GLY A 29 -10.37 -3.46 6.00
N SER A 30 -9.52 -2.89 6.88
CA SER A 30 -8.99 -3.56 8.07
C SER A 30 -9.81 -3.26 9.32
N ASP A 31 -9.67 -4.12 10.34
CA ASP A 31 -10.25 -3.87 11.65
C ASP A 31 -9.64 -2.62 12.32
N ALA A 32 -8.35 -2.36 12.08
CA ALA A 32 -7.67 -1.17 12.60
C ALA A 32 -8.31 0.12 12.06
N TYR A 33 -8.65 0.16 10.77
CA TYR A 33 -9.36 1.29 10.17
C TYR A 33 -10.75 1.48 10.79
N GLU A 34 -11.55 0.41 10.85
CA GLU A 34 -12.91 0.46 11.40
C GLU A 34 -12.91 0.90 12.85
N ASN A 35 -12.02 0.33 13.67
CA ASN A 35 -11.89 0.70 15.09
C ASN A 35 -11.46 2.17 15.26
N ALA A 36 -10.57 2.68 14.41
CA ALA A 36 -10.16 4.07 14.45
C ALA A 36 -11.31 5.01 14.07
N ALA A 37 -12.10 4.68 13.05
CA ALA A 37 -13.29 5.46 12.65
C ALA A 37 -14.35 5.49 13.76
N GLU A 38 -14.64 4.35 14.38
CA GLU A 38 -15.55 4.29 15.53
C GLU A 38 -15.02 5.07 16.73
N TRP A 39 -13.74 4.98 17.04
CA TRP A 39 -13.14 5.74 18.11
C TRP A 39 -13.27 7.24 17.87
N MET A 40 -12.97 7.73 16.67
CA MET A 40 -13.16 9.13 16.31
C MET A 40 -14.62 9.56 16.52
N MET A 41 -15.58 8.75 16.07
CA MET A 41 -17.00 9.04 16.25
C MET A 41 -17.37 9.16 17.74
N ARG A 42 -16.84 8.28 18.60
CA ARG A 42 -17.05 8.32 20.05
C ARG A 42 -16.46 9.59 20.68
N GLU A 43 -15.26 9.98 20.27
CA GLU A 43 -14.59 11.19 20.75
C GLU A 43 -15.39 12.45 20.35
N TYR A 44 -15.84 12.57 19.12
CA TYR A 44 -16.68 13.69 18.68
C TYR A 44 -17.99 13.76 19.48
N LYS A 45 -18.67 12.64 19.68
CA LYS A 45 -19.88 12.58 20.52
C LYS A 45 -19.61 13.00 21.96
N ARG A 46 -18.48 12.59 22.54
CA ARG A 46 -18.07 12.99 23.90
C ARG A 46 -17.87 14.50 24.03
N TRP A 47 -17.44 15.16 22.95
CA TRP A 47 -17.29 16.62 22.91
C TRP A 47 -18.60 17.35 22.55
N GLY A 48 -19.70 16.64 22.38
CA GLY A 48 -20.99 17.21 22.01
C GLY A 48 -21.09 17.62 20.54
N ILE A 49 -20.23 17.06 19.68
CA ILE A 49 -20.19 17.33 18.24
C ILE A 49 -21.04 16.28 17.52
N ASP A 50 -21.93 16.73 16.64
CA ASP A 50 -22.69 15.85 15.77
C ASP A 50 -21.75 15.13 14.79
N VAL A 51 -21.92 13.80 14.66
CA VAL A 51 -21.02 12.98 13.85
C VAL A 51 -21.73 11.76 13.30
N ARG A 52 -21.36 11.39 12.06
CA ARG A 52 -21.84 10.16 11.41
C ARG A 52 -20.71 9.46 10.67
N LEU A 53 -20.88 8.15 10.52
CA LEU A 53 -20.14 7.36 9.54
C LEU A 53 -20.93 7.43 8.21
N GLU A 54 -20.29 7.93 7.18
CA GLU A 54 -20.89 8.07 5.86
C GLU A 54 -20.30 7.00 4.94
N GLU A 55 -21.14 6.08 4.45
CA GLU A 55 -20.70 5.01 3.55
C GLU A 55 -20.03 5.61 2.31
N ALA A 56 -18.81 5.19 2.04
CA ALA A 56 -18.00 5.69 0.93
C ALA A 56 -17.76 4.63 -0.16
N GLY A 57 -18.08 3.37 0.14
CA GLY A 57 -18.00 2.27 -0.82
C GLY A 57 -17.75 0.95 -0.13
N GLU A 58 -17.40 -0.06 -0.93
CA GLU A 58 -17.10 -1.40 -0.45
C GLU A 58 -15.91 -2.00 -1.21
N LEU A 59 -15.19 -2.89 -0.55
CA LEU A 59 -14.12 -3.70 -1.12
C LEU A 59 -14.59 -5.15 -1.23
N PRO A 60 -14.12 -5.91 -2.24
CA PRO A 60 -14.53 -7.31 -2.42
C PRO A 60 -14.16 -8.18 -1.22
N VAL A 61 -13.07 -7.86 -0.55
CA VAL A 61 -12.58 -8.50 0.68
C VAL A 61 -11.94 -7.45 1.58
N GLY A 62 -11.86 -7.72 2.87
CA GLY A 62 -11.03 -6.95 3.80
C GLY A 62 -9.68 -7.62 4.05
N PHE A 63 -8.82 -6.95 4.82
CA PHE A 63 -7.46 -7.40 5.08
C PHE A 63 -6.99 -7.00 6.46
N ASN A 64 -6.37 -7.94 7.17
CA ASN A 64 -5.69 -7.70 8.43
C ASN A 64 -4.25 -8.23 8.36
N ARG A 65 -3.31 -7.37 8.63
CA ARG A 65 -1.92 -7.76 8.81
C ARG A 65 -1.70 -8.27 10.23
N GLY A 66 -1.17 -9.48 10.33
CA GLY A 66 -0.63 -10.01 11.58
C GLY A 66 0.88 -9.86 11.67
N PRO A 67 1.51 -10.44 12.69
CA PRO A 67 2.96 -10.46 12.82
C PRO A 67 3.60 -11.25 11.67
N TRP A 68 4.83 -10.91 11.34
CA TRP A 68 5.62 -11.63 10.35
C TRP A 68 7.08 -11.73 10.78
N PHE A 69 7.69 -12.83 10.45
CA PHE A 69 9.13 -12.98 10.55
C PHE A 69 9.66 -13.89 9.43
N GLY A 70 10.94 -13.79 9.17
CA GLY A 70 11.65 -14.65 8.26
C GLY A 70 13.10 -14.81 8.68
N ARG A 71 13.72 -15.93 8.33
CA ARG A 71 15.12 -16.17 8.60
C ARG A 71 15.75 -17.11 7.57
N LEU A 72 17.05 -16.92 7.38
CA LEU A 72 17.91 -17.84 6.68
C LEU A 72 18.46 -18.86 7.68
N ILE A 73 18.40 -20.15 7.32
CA ILE A 73 18.86 -21.27 8.12
C ILE A 73 19.81 -22.14 7.29
N GLY A 74 20.88 -22.59 7.92
CA GLY A 74 21.88 -23.47 7.28
C GLY A 74 23.06 -22.67 6.73
N GLY A 75 24.13 -23.41 6.36
CA GLY A 75 25.41 -22.81 6.07
C GLY A 75 26.09 -22.25 7.32
N ASP A 76 27.09 -21.39 7.13
CA ASP A 76 27.85 -20.78 8.22
C ASP A 76 27.15 -19.53 8.80
N GLN A 77 25.96 -19.19 8.33
CA GLN A 77 25.23 -17.97 8.72
C GLN A 77 23.75 -18.26 8.94
N ALA A 78 23.29 -18.09 10.19
CA ALA A 78 21.89 -17.87 10.49
C ALA A 78 21.63 -16.36 10.48
N MET A 79 20.56 -15.89 9.82
CA MET A 79 20.28 -14.47 9.66
C MET A 79 18.78 -14.24 9.72
N ASP A 80 18.34 -13.32 10.59
CA ASP A 80 16.98 -12.81 10.54
C ASP A 80 16.80 -11.92 9.32
N LEU A 81 15.66 -12.06 8.65
CA LEU A 81 15.39 -11.37 7.41
C LEU A 81 14.59 -10.09 7.67
N HIS A 82 15.07 -9.00 7.11
CA HIS A 82 14.38 -7.71 7.10
C HIS A 82 13.57 -7.58 5.82
N PHE A 83 12.25 -7.71 5.93
CA PHE A 83 11.35 -7.69 4.78
C PHE A 83 9.98 -7.13 5.14
N VAL A 84 9.20 -6.82 4.13
CA VAL A 84 7.78 -6.45 4.22
C VAL A 84 6.99 -7.18 3.15
N THR A 85 5.66 -7.23 3.33
CA THR A 85 4.72 -7.74 2.32
C THR A 85 3.72 -6.65 1.97
N PRO A 86 3.30 -6.50 0.71
CA PRO A 86 2.22 -5.58 0.35
C PRO A 86 0.91 -5.96 1.05
N SER A 87 0.07 -4.96 1.33
CA SER A 87 -1.29 -5.21 1.83
C SER A 87 -2.12 -5.93 0.78
N TYR A 88 -3.11 -6.70 1.21
CA TYR A 88 -3.95 -7.53 0.33
C TYR A 88 -3.18 -8.63 -0.41
N THR A 89 -2.06 -9.08 0.15
CA THR A 89 -1.32 -10.27 -0.32
C THR A 89 -1.40 -11.38 0.71
N SER A 90 -1.23 -12.62 0.25
CA SER A 90 -1.40 -13.80 1.09
C SER A 90 -0.27 -13.94 2.12
N GLY A 91 -0.63 -14.46 3.27
CA GLY A 91 0.30 -14.98 4.26
C GLY A 91 0.76 -16.40 3.96
N THR A 92 1.58 -16.93 4.85
CA THR A 92 2.01 -18.34 4.84
C THR A 92 0.98 -19.24 5.52
N LYS A 93 1.02 -20.52 5.22
CA LYS A 93 0.23 -21.56 5.91
C LYS A 93 0.99 -22.03 7.17
N GLY A 94 1.14 -21.14 8.14
CA GLY A 94 2.05 -21.33 9.27
C GLY A 94 3.51 -21.07 8.90
N LEU A 95 4.43 -21.61 9.68
CA LEU A 95 5.86 -21.56 9.36
C LEU A 95 6.14 -22.44 8.13
N GLN A 96 6.64 -21.84 7.07
CA GLN A 96 7.02 -22.56 5.85
C GLN A 96 8.51 -22.43 5.60
N ARG A 97 9.16 -23.56 5.46
CA ARG A 97 10.58 -23.69 5.10
C ARG A 97 10.70 -24.18 3.66
N GLY A 98 11.58 -23.56 2.89
CA GLY A 98 11.84 -23.95 1.52
C GLY A 98 13.27 -23.63 1.08
N HIS A 99 13.73 -24.38 0.09
CA HIS A 99 14.93 -24.05 -0.65
C HIS A 99 14.68 -22.84 -1.56
N VAL A 100 15.74 -22.27 -2.10
CA VAL A 100 15.66 -21.02 -2.86
C VAL A 100 16.09 -21.25 -4.31
N LEU A 101 15.30 -20.74 -5.22
CA LEU A 101 15.58 -20.76 -6.66
C LEU A 101 15.61 -19.33 -7.20
N ILE A 102 16.31 -19.10 -8.30
CA ILE A 102 16.20 -17.88 -9.10
C ILE A 102 15.19 -18.15 -10.20
N GLU A 103 14.32 -17.19 -10.50
CA GLU A 103 13.30 -17.34 -11.54
C GLU A 103 13.87 -17.70 -12.90
N PRO A 104 13.17 -18.51 -13.71
CA PRO A 104 13.56 -18.82 -15.08
C PRO A 104 13.32 -17.60 -15.99
N ARG A 105 14.20 -17.42 -16.98
CA ARG A 105 14.08 -16.38 -18.01
C ARG A 105 13.62 -16.89 -19.36
N THR A 106 13.74 -18.21 -19.59
CA THR A 106 13.33 -18.88 -20.83
C THR A 106 12.44 -20.08 -20.53
N GLN A 107 11.69 -20.55 -21.53
CA GLN A 107 10.89 -21.77 -21.41
C GLN A 107 11.77 -22.98 -21.09
N GLU A 108 12.94 -23.07 -21.71
CA GLU A 108 13.89 -24.15 -21.46
C GLU A 108 14.38 -24.17 -20.00
N GLU A 109 14.68 -22.98 -19.43
CA GLU A 109 15.05 -22.86 -18.02
C GLU A 109 13.89 -23.30 -17.11
N LEU A 110 12.67 -22.88 -17.41
CA LEU A 110 11.48 -23.30 -16.66
C LEU A 110 11.32 -24.82 -16.70
N ASP A 111 11.40 -25.41 -17.88
CA ASP A 111 11.20 -26.87 -18.06
C ASP A 111 12.26 -27.67 -17.29
N ARG A 112 13.49 -27.21 -17.25
CA ARG A 112 14.58 -27.83 -16.50
C ARG A 112 14.38 -27.75 -14.98
N MET A 113 13.85 -26.62 -14.45
CA MET A 113 13.72 -26.42 -13.02
C MET A 113 12.32 -26.71 -12.46
N LYS A 114 11.34 -26.98 -13.32
CA LYS A 114 9.93 -27.13 -12.92
C LYS A 114 9.72 -28.14 -11.77
N HIS A 115 10.46 -29.24 -11.79
CA HIS A 115 10.40 -30.27 -10.73
C HIS A 115 10.94 -29.79 -9.38
N GLN A 116 11.72 -28.70 -9.33
CA GLN A 116 12.30 -28.12 -8.12
C GLN A 116 11.42 -27.01 -7.53
N LEU A 117 10.44 -26.50 -8.27
CA LEU A 117 9.61 -25.37 -7.85
C LEU A 117 8.70 -25.70 -6.66
N LYS A 118 8.29 -26.96 -6.53
CA LYS A 118 7.44 -27.36 -5.40
C LYS A 118 8.18 -27.15 -4.08
N GLY A 119 7.60 -26.30 -3.22
CA GLY A 119 8.18 -26.00 -1.91
C GLY A 119 9.36 -25.04 -1.96
N ALA A 120 9.58 -24.33 -3.07
CA ALA A 120 10.65 -23.37 -3.24
C ALA A 120 10.19 -21.92 -2.97
N TRP A 121 11.07 -21.12 -2.42
CA TRP A 121 11.03 -19.65 -2.48
C TRP A 121 11.74 -19.20 -3.75
N VAL A 122 11.12 -18.33 -4.54
CA VAL A 122 11.68 -17.92 -5.84
C VAL A 122 12.11 -16.46 -5.80
N LEU A 123 13.41 -16.23 -6.03
CA LEU A 123 13.94 -14.88 -6.21
C LEU A 123 13.53 -14.34 -7.58
N ILE A 124 12.78 -13.26 -7.59
CA ILE A 124 12.38 -12.54 -8.80
C ILE A 124 13.35 -11.40 -9.07
N SER A 125 13.67 -11.17 -10.33
CA SER A 125 14.52 -10.08 -10.80
C SER A 125 13.88 -8.73 -10.55
N ASP A 126 14.64 -7.68 -10.76
CA ASP A 126 14.35 -6.27 -10.54
C ASP A 126 14.14 -5.88 -9.06
N GLU A 127 14.50 -4.64 -8.80
CA GLU A 127 14.23 -3.96 -7.55
C GLU A 127 12.79 -3.43 -7.53
N ASN A 128 12.12 -3.55 -6.39
CA ASN A 128 10.71 -3.19 -6.26
C ASN A 128 10.49 -2.27 -5.06
N VAL A 129 9.79 -1.18 -5.29
CA VAL A 129 9.47 -0.16 -4.27
C VAL A 129 8.22 -0.49 -3.43
N GLY A 130 7.79 -1.76 -3.39
CA GLY A 130 6.70 -2.22 -2.52
C GLY A 130 5.42 -2.63 -3.23
N TRP A 131 5.34 -2.57 -4.56
CA TRP A 131 4.21 -3.13 -5.30
C TRP A 131 4.30 -4.65 -5.38
N PRO A 132 3.17 -5.38 -5.27
CA PRO A 132 3.16 -6.81 -5.55
C PRO A 132 3.44 -7.10 -7.03
N VAL A 133 3.78 -8.34 -7.33
CA VAL A 133 3.87 -8.80 -8.72
C VAL A 133 2.51 -8.60 -9.39
N ASP A 134 2.49 -7.89 -10.52
CA ASP A 134 1.24 -7.57 -11.21
C ASP A 134 0.61 -8.85 -11.79
N ARG A 135 -0.56 -9.21 -11.27
CA ARG A 135 -1.36 -10.38 -11.67
C ARG A 135 -2.62 -9.99 -12.45
N SER A 136 -2.73 -8.73 -12.88
CA SER A 136 -3.84 -8.27 -13.68
C SER A 136 -3.91 -8.97 -15.03
N ALA A 137 -5.08 -9.00 -15.65
CA ALA A 137 -5.26 -9.48 -17.01
C ALA A 137 -4.34 -8.77 -18.01
N LYS A 138 -4.04 -7.48 -17.75
CA LYS A 138 -3.08 -6.71 -18.54
C LYS A 138 -1.64 -7.22 -18.34
N GLY A 139 -1.26 -7.50 -17.10
CA GLY A 139 0.04 -8.10 -16.77
C GLY A 139 0.22 -9.46 -17.42
N ASP A 140 -0.82 -10.30 -17.38
CA ASP A 140 -0.81 -11.61 -18.04
C ASP A 140 -0.69 -11.51 -19.56
N SER A 141 -1.42 -10.59 -20.18
CA SER A 141 -1.33 -10.34 -21.63
C SER A 141 0.06 -9.87 -22.02
N LEU A 142 0.68 -9.01 -21.20
CA LEU A 142 2.05 -8.56 -21.43
C LEU A 142 3.05 -9.72 -21.31
N ARG A 143 2.93 -10.58 -20.29
CA ARG A 143 3.77 -11.78 -20.16
C ARG A 143 3.65 -12.70 -21.38
N ALA A 144 2.44 -12.94 -21.86
CA ALA A 144 2.20 -13.76 -23.05
C ALA A 144 2.86 -13.15 -24.30
N ALA A 145 2.76 -11.83 -24.49
CA ALA A 145 3.39 -11.13 -25.60
C ALA A 145 4.94 -11.22 -25.55
N ILE A 146 5.53 -10.98 -24.37
CA ILE A 146 6.98 -11.08 -24.17
C ILE A 146 7.48 -12.51 -24.40
N LYS A 147 6.77 -13.52 -23.92
CA LYS A 147 7.11 -14.93 -24.18
C LYS A 147 7.11 -15.25 -25.67
N ALA A 148 6.11 -14.81 -26.41
CA ALA A 148 6.04 -15.00 -27.85
C ALA A 148 7.19 -14.29 -28.60
N GLU A 149 7.51 -13.05 -28.21
CA GLU A 149 8.65 -12.30 -28.75
C GLU A 149 9.99 -13.02 -28.46
N ASN A 150 10.16 -13.52 -27.23
CA ASN A 150 11.37 -14.23 -26.83
C ASN A 150 11.58 -15.53 -27.64
N ILE A 151 10.52 -16.30 -27.91
CA ILE A 151 10.60 -17.48 -28.77
C ILE A 151 11.14 -17.10 -30.16
N GLU A 152 10.71 -15.99 -30.71
CA GLU A 152 11.18 -15.53 -32.01
C GLU A 152 12.64 -15.06 -31.95
N ILE A 153 13.04 -14.36 -30.89
CA ILE A 153 14.43 -13.95 -30.65
C ILE A 153 15.34 -15.20 -30.50
N GLU A 154 14.89 -16.22 -29.76
CA GLU A 154 15.64 -17.47 -29.60
C GLU A 154 15.88 -18.18 -30.93
N LYS A 155 14.87 -18.25 -31.83
CA LYS A 155 15.03 -18.79 -33.20
C LYS A 155 16.05 -18.01 -34.01
N GLN A 156 15.99 -16.66 -33.94
CA GLN A 156 16.96 -15.81 -34.65
C GLN A 156 18.35 -15.99 -34.08
N ASN A 157 18.51 -16.10 -32.78
CA ASN A 157 19.79 -16.34 -32.14
C ASN A 157 20.37 -17.71 -32.51
N ALA A 158 19.53 -18.74 -32.58
CA ALA A 158 19.99 -20.06 -33.06
C ALA A 158 20.53 -20.00 -34.51
N ALA A 159 19.84 -19.28 -35.40
CA ALA A 159 20.30 -19.08 -36.76
C ALA A 159 21.63 -18.30 -36.82
N LEU A 160 21.77 -17.24 -35.98
CA LEU A 160 23.02 -16.48 -35.88
C LEU A 160 24.18 -17.31 -35.31
N MET A 161 23.90 -18.20 -34.34
CA MET A 161 24.90 -19.14 -33.83
C MET A 161 25.39 -20.09 -34.90
N GLU A 162 24.47 -20.69 -35.69
CA GLU A 162 24.80 -21.56 -36.81
C GLU A 162 25.63 -20.84 -37.87
N GLU A 163 25.30 -19.59 -38.20
CA GLU A 163 26.04 -18.78 -39.13
C GLU A 163 27.44 -18.44 -38.60
N ASN A 164 27.56 -18.04 -37.33
CA ASN A 164 28.83 -17.78 -36.69
C ASN A 164 29.76 -19.00 -36.71
N TRP A 165 29.16 -20.18 -36.44
CA TRP A 165 29.90 -21.42 -36.45
C TRP A 165 30.34 -21.83 -37.86
N SER A 166 29.41 -21.84 -38.82
CA SER A 166 29.67 -22.34 -40.17
C SER A 166 30.53 -21.41 -41.04
N LYS A 167 30.37 -20.08 -40.85
CA LYS A 167 31.06 -19.05 -41.66
C LYS A 167 32.18 -18.32 -40.91
N GLY A 168 32.39 -18.61 -39.63
CA GLY A 168 33.38 -17.91 -38.79
C GLY A 168 33.05 -16.44 -38.54
N THR A 169 31.81 -16.04 -38.69
CA THR A 169 31.32 -14.67 -38.37
C THR A 169 31.22 -14.46 -36.87
N LYS A 170 31.02 -13.21 -36.41
CA LYS A 170 30.92 -12.85 -35.01
C LYS A 170 29.69 -11.96 -34.77
N HIS A 171 28.54 -12.36 -35.28
CA HIS A 171 27.30 -11.64 -35.05
C HIS A 171 26.91 -11.72 -33.55
N ALA A 172 26.57 -10.58 -32.98
CA ALA A 172 26.10 -10.51 -31.60
C ALA A 172 24.68 -11.12 -31.48
N MET A 173 24.43 -11.88 -30.41
CA MET A 173 23.09 -12.39 -30.08
C MET A 173 22.19 -11.24 -29.68
N LYS A 174 20.92 -11.33 -30.05
CA LYS A 174 19.88 -10.40 -29.59
C LYS A 174 19.55 -10.69 -28.14
N PRO A 175 19.43 -9.67 -27.28
CA PRO A 175 19.01 -9.88 -25.90
C PRO A 175 17.54 -10.31 -25.84
N LEU A 176 17.22 -11.21 -24.92
CA LEU A 176 15.82 -11.52 -24.59
C LEU A 176 15.17 -10.36 -23.85
N ARG A 177 13.84 -10.24 -24.03
CA ARG A 177 13.04 -9.33 -23.23
C ARG A 177 12.90 -9.88 -21.82
N GLU A 178 13.14 -9.05 -20.83
CA GLU A 178 13.03 -9.41 -19.42
C GLU A 178 11.77 -8.78 -18.80
N MET A 179 11.15 -9.53 -17.89
CA MET A 179 10.03 -9.07 -17.09
C MET A 179 10.04 -9.83 -15.77
N PRO A 180 9.97 -9.15 -14.61
CA PRO A 180 9.87 -9.82 -13.34
C PRO A 180 8.65 -10.76 -13.28
N GLY A 181 8.86 -11.99 -12.86
CA GLY A 181 7.79 -12.98 -12.81
C GLY A 181 7.22 -13.35 -14.18
N LEU A 182 8.06 -13.40 -15.23
CA LEU A 182 7.62 -13.75 -16.59
C LEU A 182 6.84 -15.09 -16.61
N PHE A 183 7.22 -16.05 -15.79
CA PHE A 183 6.55 -17.36 -15.62
C PHE A 183 5.79 -17.45 -14.29
N TYR A 184 5.20 -16.37 -13.84
CA TYR A 184 4.51 -16.28 -12.53
C TYR A 184 3.48 -17.39 -12.35
N LYS A 185 2.57 -17.58 -13.32
CA LYS A 185 1.50 -18.57 -13.24
C LYS A 185 2.05 -19.99 -13.19
N GLU A 186 2.98 -20.28 -14.07
CA GLU A 186 3.59 -21.61 -14.18
C GLU A 186 4.36 -21.96 -12.90
N MET A 187 5.01 -20.99 -12.27
CA MET A 187 5.70 -21.20 -10.99
C MET A 187 4.71 -21.42 -9.84
N CYS A 188 3.58 -20.69 -9.81
CA CYS A 188 2.52 -20.92 -8.84
C CYS A 188 1.92 -22.34 -9.01
N GLU A 189 1.57 -22.73 -10.23
CA GLU A 189 1.02 -24.05 -10.56
C GLU A 189 1.98 -25.19 -10.21
N ALA A 190 3.28 -24.94 -10.33
CA ALA A 190 4.32 -25.90 -9.95
C ALA A 190 4.55 -26.00 -8.42
N GLY A 191 3.89 -25.17 -7.62
CA GLY A 191 3.88 -25.24 -6.17
C GLY A 191 4.97 -24.41 -5.47
N ALA A 192 5.39 -23.29 -6.06
CA ALA A 192 6.24 -22.31 -5.37
C ALA A 192 5.56 -21.78 -4.10
N LEU A 193 6.31 -21.57 -3.03
CA LEU A 193 5.80 -21.04 -1.76
C LEU A 193 5.55 -19.53 -1.82
N GLY A 194 6.37 -18.82 -2.55
CA GLY A 194 6.28 -17.38 -2.68
C GLY A 194 7.41 -16.79 -3.52
N PHE A 195 7.26 -15.50 -3.78
CA PHE A 195 8.18 -14.71 -4.60
C PHE A 195 8.85 -13.65 -3.76
N ILE A 196 10.16 -13.49 -3.96
CA ILE A 196 10.99 -12.57 -3.21
C ILE A 196 11.65 -11.61 -4.19
N GLN A 197 11.35 -10.32 -4.05
CA GLN A 197 12.02 -9.25 -4.79
C GLN A 197 12.91 -8.42 -3.88
N SER A 198 13.99 -7.89 -4.45
CA SER A 198 14.83 -6.89 -3.81
C SER A 198 14.05 -5.59 -3.58
N ALA A 199 14.22 -4.97 -2.43
CA ALA A 199 13.62 -3.68 -2.14
C ALA A 199 14.65 -2.74 -1.48
N PRO A 200 14.69 -1.45 -1.89
CA PRO A 200 15.58 -0.47 -1.29
C PRO A 200 15.19 -0.19 0.17
N VAL A 201 16.19 0.14 0.98
CA VAL A 201 15.99 0.54 2.37
C VAL A 201 15.84 2.08 2.45
N PRO A 202 14.86 2.62 3.21
CA PRO A 202 13.87 1.94 4.05
C PRO A 202 12.80 1.20 3.25
N LEU A 203 12.45 0.01 3.72
CA LEU A 203 11.47 -0.83 3.05
C LEU A 203 10.10 -0.17 2.98
N ARG A 204 9.44 -0.36 1.84
CA ARG A 204 8.06 0.07 1.60
C ARG A 204 7.21 -1.13 1.21
N ALA A 205 5.94 -1.08 1.58
CA ALA A 205 4.94 -2.00 1.06
C ALA A 205 3.68 -1.23 0.69
N LEU A 206 3.19 -1.47 -0.48
CA LEU A 206 1.98 -0.90 -1.02
C LEU A 206 0.85 -1.95 -0.91
N TYR A 207 -0.02 -2.08 -1.91
CA TYR A 207 -1.16 -2.99 -1.85
C TYR A 207 -1.40 -3.69 -3.20
N ASP A 208 -2.12 -4.81 -3.18
CA ASP A 208 -2.49 -5.51 -4.42
C ASP A 208 -3.63 -4.79 -5.14
N ARG A 209 -3.25 -3.86 -6.00
CA ARG A 209 -4.19 -3.11 -6.83
C ARG A 209 -4.93 -4.01 -7.83
N ALA A 210 -4.26 -5.03 -8.34
CA ALA A 210 -4.87 -5.96 -9.29
C ALA A 210 -6.02 -6.73 -8.64
N LEU A 211 -5.81 -7.22 -7.41
CA LEU A 211 -6.85 -7.90 -6.63
C LEU A 211 -8.05 -7.00 -6.35
N LEU A 212 -7.81 -5.78 -5.89
CA LEU A 212 -8.91 -4.89 -5.48
C LEU A 212 -9.70 -4.29 -6.65
N ASN A 213 -9.10 -4.18 -7.83
CA ASN A 213 -9.75 -3.65 -9.02
C ASN A 213 -10.33 -4.73 -9.94
N ASP A 214 -10.11 -6.01 -9.65
CA ASP A 214 -10.74 -7.10 -10.42
C ASP A 214 -12.18 -7.31 -9.92
N PRO A 215 -13.20 -7.10 -10.79
CA PRO A 215 -14.59 -7.29 -10.41
C PRO A 215 -14.95 -8.76 -10.11
N HIS A 216 -14.06 -9.69 -10.45
CA HIS A 216 -14.24 -11.13 -10.18
C HIS A 216 -13.59 -11.58 -8.87
N THR A 217 -12.91 -10.69 -8.16
CA THR A 217 -12.31 -11.02 -6.86
C THR A 217 -13.40 -11.37 -5.85
N THR A 218 -13.25 -12.55 -5.24
CA THR A 218 -14.07 -13.05 -4.14
C THR A 218 -13.17 -13.64 -3.07
N PHE A 219 -13.71 -13.90 -1.91
CA PHE A 219 -12.96 -14.54 -0.81
C PHE A 219 -12.43 -15.93 -1.20
N ASP A 220 -13.13 -16.64 -2.10
CA ASP A 220 -12.80 -18.01 -2.48
C ASP A 220 -11.73 -18.12 -3.58
N ASN A 221 -11.42 -17.03 -4.29
CA ASN A 221 -10.44 -17.03 -5.39
C ASN A 221 -9.19 -16.18 -5.11
N LEU A 222 -8.89 -15.94 -3.83
CA LEU A 222 -7.71 -15.21 -3.43
C LEU A 222 -6.41 -15.94 -3.77
N PRO A 223 -5.31 -15.21 -4.04
CA PRO A 223 -4.02 -15.83 -4.29
C PRO A 223 -3.54 -16.61 -3.05
N GLU A 224 -2.82 -17.71 -3.28
CA GLU A 224 -2.27 -18.53 -2.20
C GLU A 224 -0.76 -18.36 -1.99
N VAL A 225 -0.10 -17.56 -2.83
CA VAL A 225 1.36 -17.43 -2.87
C VAL A 225 1.78 -16.10 -2.27
N CYS A 226 2.79 -16.15 -1.40
CA CYS A 226 3.29 -14.95 -0.72
C CYS A 226 4.09 -14.05 -1.67
N ASP A 227 3.99 -12.74 -1.44
CA ASP A 227 4.79 -11.71 -2.11
C ASP A 227 5.66 -10.99 -1.07
N ILE A 228 6.98 -11.09 -1.19
CA ILE A 228 7.95 -10.62 -0.22
C ILE A 228 8.86 -9.57 -0.86
N LYS A 229 9.00 -8.42 -0.18
CA LYS A 229 9.97 -7.37 -0.52
C LYS A 229 11.08 -7.44 0.52
N LEU A 230 12.21 -7.99 0.13
CA LEU A 230 13.36 -8.25 0.99
C LEU A 230 14.38 -7.13 0.87
N ASP A 231 14.97 -6.74 1.99
CA ASP A 231 16.12 -5.84 2.06
C ASP A 231 17.15 -6.17 0.97
N GLU A 232 17.50 -5.17 0.16
CA GLU A 232 18.37 -5.32 -1.02
C GLU A 232 19.74 -5.95 -0.70
N HIS A 233 20.28 -5.68 0.49
CA HIS A 233 21.57 -6.24 0.90
C HIS A 233 21.44 -7.73 1.20
N GLN A 234 20.39 -8.13 1.91
CA GLN A 234 20.11 -9.54 2.21
C GLN A 234 19.71 -10.30 0.95
N TYR A 235 18.95 -9.67 0.04
CA TYR A 235 18.63 -10.26 -1.26
C TYR A 235 19.90 -10.58 -2.07
N LYS A 236 20.85 -9.65 -2.13
CA LYS A 236 22.14 -9.86 -2.82
C LYS A 236 22.92 -11.03 -2.23
N ILE A 237 22.98 -11.13 -0.90
CA ILE A 237 23.64 -12.25 -0.19
C ILE A 237 22.98 -13.58 -0.56
N ILE A 238 21.65 -13.67 -0.45
CA ILE A 238 20.90 -14.89 -0.74
C ILE A 238 21.06 -15.29 -2.20
N LYS A 239 20.95 -14.34 -3.13
CA LYS A 239 21.13 -14.59 -4.57
C LYS A 239 22.53 -15.14 -4.87
N GLN A 240 23.56 -14.63 -4.18
CA GLN A 240 24.92 -15.13 -4.33
C GLN A 240 25.05 -16.56 -3.78
N MET A 241 24.45 -16.85 -2.63
CA MET A 241 24.43 -18.21 -2.06
C MET A 241 23.76 -19.22 -2.99
N VAL A 242 22.67 -18.85 -3.67
CA VAL A 242 22.02 -19.70 -4.68
C VAL A 242 22.96 -19.98 -5.86
N LYS A 243 23.64 -18.94 -6.38
CA LYS A 243 24.62 -19.08 -7.50
C LYS A 243 25.79 -19.98 -7.13
N GLU A 244 26.24 -19.91 -5.88
CA GLU A 244 27.33 -20.76 -5.33
C GLU A 244 26.86 -22.16 -4.96
N ARG A 245 25.56 -22.49 -5.13
CA ARG A 245 24.95 -23.76 -4.76
C ARG A 245 25.17 -24.15 -3.30
N ARG A 246 25.14 -23.14 -2.40
CA ARG A 246 25.27 -23.37 -0.95
C ARG A 246 24.02 -24.07 -0.43
N ASN A 247 24.20 -24.85 0.64
CA ASN A 247 23.11 -25.56 1.29
C ASN A 247 22.49 -24.71 2.39
N PHE A 248 21.30 -24.15 2.15
CA PHE A 248 20.54 -23.34 3.08
C PHE A 248 19.05 -23.35 2.75
N TRP A 249 18.23 -22.87 3.68
CA TRP A 249 16.79 -22.71 3.51
C TRP A 249 16.37 -21.31 3.99
N LEU A 250 15.24 -20.85 3.50
CA LEU A 250 14.54 -19.73 4.08
C LEU A 250 13.28 -20.22 4.78
N GLU A 251 13.01 -19.67 5.95
CA GLU A 251 11.77 -19.85 6.69
C GLU A 251 11.02 -18.52 6.75
N PHE A 252 9.72 -18.57 6.52
CA PHE A 252 8.82 -17.44 6.71
C PHE A 252 7.57 -17.88 7.47
N ASP A 253 7.12 -17.02 8.38
CA ASP A 253 5.80 -17.07 9.03
C ASP A 253 5.17 -15.69 8.89
N ILE A 254 4.22 -15.58 7.98
CA ILE A 254 3.57 -14.32 7.59
C ILE A 254 2.07 -14.46 7.87
N ARG A 255 1.56 -13.72 8.83
CA ARG A 255 0.17 -13.83 9.30
C ARG A 255 -0.74 -12.77 8.67
N ASN A 256 -0.70 -12.64 7.37
CA ASN A 256 -1.68 -11.86 6.63
C ASN A 256 -3.00 -12.65 6.57
N HIS A 257 -4.13 -11.96 6.83
CA HIS A 257 -5.45 -12.57 6.80
C HIS A 257 -6.41 -11.72 5.98
N PHE A 258 -7.23 -12.36 5.16
CA PHE A 258 -8.34 -11.72 4.49
C PHE A 258 -9.61 -11.79 5.34
N LYS A 259 -10.44 -10.74 5.26
CA LYS A 259 -11.78 -10.73 5.83
C LYS A 259 -12.79 -11.09 4.75
N LEU A 260 -13.80 -11.86 5.13
CA LEU A 260 -14.94 -12.14 4.25
C LEU A 260 -15.59 -10.83 3.82
N GLY A 261 -15.72 -10.65 2.51
CA GLY A 261 -16.34 -9.47 1.92
C GLY A 261 -17.79 -9.70 1.45
N PRO A 262 -18.43 -8.68 0.89
CA PRO A 262 -17.89 -7.33 0.69
C PRO A 262 -17.71 -6.57 2.02
N VAL A 263 -16.66 -5.76 2.12
CA VAL A 263 -16.38 -4.95 3.31
C VAL A 263 -16.63 -3.48 3.00
N LYS A 264 -17.62 -2.90 3.68
CA LYS A 264 -17.94 -1.49 3.56
C LYS A 264 -16.91 -0.63 4.28
N TYR A 265 -16.63 0.55 3.74
CA TYR A 265 -15.80 1.55 4.38
C TYR A 265 -16.49 2.91 4.42
N HIS A 266 -16.14 3.74 5.40
CA HIS A 266 -16.84 4.96 5.71
C HIS A 266 -15.89 6.14 5.88
N ASN A 267 -16.30 7.31 5.40
CA ASN A 267 -15.78 8.58 5.88
C ASN A 267 -16.35 8.86 7.27
N VAL A 268 -15.56 9.52 8.12
CA VAL A 268 -16.07 10.09 9.38
C VAL A 268 -16.39 11.56 9.14
N VAL A 269 -17.66 11.95 9.29
CA VAL A 269 -18.12 13.33 9.04
C VAL A 269 -18.71 13.88 10.32
N ALA A 270 -18.01 14.84 10.92
CA ALA A 270 -18.47 15.56 12.10
C ALA A 270 -18.84 17.01 11.73
N SER A 271 -19.75 17.64 12.49
CA SER A 271 -20.22 18.99 12.18
C SER A 271 -20.47 19.84 13.41
N ILE A 272 -20.10 21.11 13.33
CA ILE A 272 -20.51 22.18 14.24
C ILE A 272 -21.36 23.17 13.44
N LYS A 273 -22.67 23.21 13.76
CA LYS A 273 -23.65 23.97 12.99
C LYS A 273 -23.39 25.48 13.05
N GLY A 274 -23.47 26.13 11.90
CA GLY A 274 -23.37 27.57 11.76
C GLY A 274 -24.59 28.32 12.31
N THR A 275 -24.37 29.52 12.81
CA THR A 275 -25.44 30.35 13.42
C THR A 275 -26.05 31.36 12.45
N LYS A 276 -25.30 31.80 11.45
CA LYS A 276 -25.74 32.82 10.48
C LYS A 276 -25.98 32.23 9.09
N TYR A 277 -25.09 31.33 8.67
CA TYR A 277 -25.11 30.68 7.35
C TYR A 277 -25.00 29.14 7.54
N PRO A 278 -26.03 28.49 8.10
CA PRO A 278 -25.96 27.07 8.46
C PRO A 278 -25.82 26.14 7.26
N ASP A 279 -26.22 26.60 6.07
CA ASP A 279 -26.15 25.85 4.82
C ASP A 279 -24.90 26.16 3.96
N GLU A 280 -23.99 26.99 4.50
CA GLU A 280 -22.67 27.21 3.91
C GLU A 280 -21.62 26.50 4.77
N TYR A 281 -20.65 25.86 4.11
CA TYR A 281 -19.70 24.93 4.74
C TYR A 281 -18.28 25.43 4.66
N VAL A 282 -17.54 25.25 5.75
CA VAL A 282 -16.08 25.24 5.79
C VAL A 282 -15.66 23.83 6.16
N ILE A 283 -14.83 23.19 5.33
CA ILE A 283 -14.36 21.82 5.56
C ILE A 283 -12.93 21.86 6.09
N ILE A 284 -12.67 21.12 7.16
CA ILE A 284 -11.34 20.80 7.65
C ILE A 284 -11.20 19.27 7.50
N SER A 285 -10.16 18.81 6.85
CA SER A 285 -10.04 17.40 6.47
C SER A 285 -8.62 16.85 6.54
N GLY A 286 -8.54 15.55 6.53
CA GLY A 286 -7.40 14.70 6.34
C GLY A 286 -7.88 13.31 5.98
N HIS A 287 -6.99 12.34 5.73
CA HIS A 287 -7.39 10.96 5.54
C HIS A 287 -7.07 10.12 6.78
N LEU A 288 -7.94 9.17 7.09
CA LEU A 288 -7.82 8.32 8.28
C LEU A 288 -7.00 7.06 8.02
N ASP A 289 -7.08 6.54 6.80
CA ASP A 289 -6.32 5.36 6.41
C ASP A 289 -4.81 5.64 6.34
N SER A 290 -4.04 4.58 6.34
CA SER A 290 -2.59 4.59 6.16
C SER A 290 -2.13 3.23 5.64
N TYR A 291 -0.93 3.15 5.11
CA TYR A 291 -0.28 1.86 4.90
C TYR A 291 -0.02 1.16 6.24
N ASP A 292 -0.10 -0.18 6.24
CA ASP A 292 -0.11 -0.97 7.48
C ASP A 292 1.24 -1.60 7.87
N VAL A 293 2.29 -1.33 7.10
CA VAL A 293 3.67 -1.65 7.48
C VAL A 293 4.31 -0.56 8.33
N ALA A 294 3.63 0.57 8.47
CA ALA A 294 4.00 1.69 9.32
C ALA A 294 2.80 2.04 10.23
N THR A 295 3.02 2.95 11.17
CA THR A 295 1.98 3.34 12.14
C THR A 295 1.04 4.43 11.63
N GLY A 296 1.29 5.00 10.42
CA GLY A 296 0.50 6.07 9.87
C GLY A 296 0.53 7.37 10.70
N GLY A 297 1.67 7.64 11.34
CA GLY A 297 1.83 8.81 12.20
C GLY A 297 1.97 10.10 11.41
N ILE A 298 2.86 10.12 10.43
CA ILE A 298 3.06 11.27 9.54
C ILE A 298 1.93 11.32 8.53
N ASP A 299 1.71 10.26 7.82
CA ASP A 299 0.74 10.10 6.75
C ASP A 299 -0.40 9.18 7.21
N CYS A 300 -1.60 9.67 7.60
CA CYS A 300 -1.88 11.10 7.78
C CYS A 300 -2.31 11.41 9.24
N GLY A 301 -1.67 10.78 10.23
CA GLY A 301 -1.94 11.07 11.65
C GLY A 301 -1.72 12.53 12.00
N THR A 302 -0.72 13.18 11.37
CA THR A 302 -0.46 14.61 11.53
C THR A 302 -1.51 15.52 10.88
N GLY A 303 -2.37 14.99 10.04
CA GLY A 303 -3.57 15.67 9.54
C GLY A 303 -4.76 15.45 10.47
N ILE A 304 -5.01 14.21 10.85
CA ILE A 304 -6.17 13.81 11.68
C ILE A 304 -6.08 14.35 13.10
N GLY A 305 -4.94 14.23 13.77
CA GLY A 305 -4.78 14.68 15.15
C GLY A 305 -5.12 16.18 15.34
N PRO A 306 -4.49 17.10 14.58
CA PRO A 306 -4.82 18.53 14.63
C PRO A 306 -6.27 18.83 14.22
N MET A 307 -6.85 18.11 13.26
CA MET A 307 -8.26 18.27 12.88
C MET A 307 -9.20 17.94 14.06
N MET A 308 -8.98 16.82 14.73
CA MET A 308 -9.75 16.42 15.92
C MET A 308 -9.60 17.45 17.04
N GLU A 309 -8.40 17.94 17.29
CA GLU A 309 -8.15 18.92 18.33
C GLU A 309 -8.80 20.27 18.00
N ALA A 310 -8.76 20.71 16.76
CA ALA A 310 -9.48 21.92 16.34
C ALA A 310 -10.98 21.79 16.58
N ALA A 311 -11.57 20.65 16.26
CA ALA A 311 -12.98 20.38 16.53
C ALA A 311 -13.30 20.42 18.03
N ARG A 312 -12.48 19.75 18.85
CA ARG A 312 -12.62 19.74 20.31
C ARG A 312 -12.52 21.16 20.89
N MET A 313 -11.53 21.93 20.49
CA MET A 313 -11.33 23.30 20.98
C MET A 313 -12.50 24.20 20.63
N ILE A 314 -12.99 24.15 19.39
CA ILE A 314 -14.13 24.96 18.94
C ILE A 314 -15.39 24.58 19.74
N ALA A 315 -15.67 23.29 19.90
CA ALA A 315 -16.83 22.81 20.65
C ALA A 315 -16.77 23.23 22.13
N LEU A 316 -15.64 23.01 22.80
CA LEU A 316 -15.51 23.27 24.24
C LEU A 316 -15.36 24.76 24.57
N SER A 317 -14.92 25.59 23.63
CA SER A 317 -14.83 27.04 23.82
C SER A 317 -16.19 27.75 23.84
N GLY A 318 -17.26 27.03 23.44
CA GLY A 318 -18.59 27.62 23.25
C GLY A 318 -18.67 28.56 22.03
N ALA A 319 -17.67 28.53 21.15
CA ALA A 319 -17.65 29.31 19.92
C ALA A 319 -18.87 28.99 19.04
N LYS A 320 -19.43 30.04 18.46
CA LYS A 320 -20.59 29.92 17.55
C LYS A 320 -20.15 30.36 16.15
N PRO A 321 -19.71 29.43 15.31
CA PRO A 321 -19.27 29.75 13.96
C PRO A 321 -20.43 30.35 13.14
N LYS A 322 -20.13 31.26 12.22
CA LYS A 322 -21.14 31.82 11.33
C LYS A 322 -21.61 30.78 10.29
N ARG A 323 -20.66 30.03 9.71
CA ARG A 323 -20.90 28.91 8.79
C ARG A 323 -20.78 27.58 9.52
N THR A 324 -21.40 26.55 8.99
CA THR A 324 -21.21 25.18 9.48
C THR A 324 -19.79 24.74 9.19
N ILE A 325 -19.10 24.22 10.21
CA ILE A 325 -17.77 23.62 10.05
C ILE A 325 -17.95 22.11 10.00
N LEU A 326 -17.45 21.51 8.92
CA LEU A 326 -17.38 20.05 8.74
C LEU A 326 -15.95 19.58 9.01
N PHE A 327 -15.82 18.52 9.80
CA PHE A 327 -14.54 17.82 10.03
C PHE A 327 -14.66 16.47 9.37
N VAL A 328 -13.89 16.26 8.29
CA VAL A 328 -14.02 15.07 7.44
C VAL A 328 -12.72 14.28 7.46
N ALA A 329 -12.78 13.06 8.00
CA ALA A 329 -11.72 12.08 7.85
C ALA A 329 -12.07 11.17 6.67
N PHE A 330 -11.34 11.34 5.56
CA PHE A 330 -11.57 10.57 4.35
C PHE A 330 -11.02 9.15 4.47
N ALA A 331 -11.71 8.22 3.83
CA ALA A 331 -11.35 6.80 3.74
C ALA A 331 -10.59 6.50 2.45
N GLY A 332 -9.59 5.62 2.52
CA GLY A 332 -8.95 5.07 1.32
C GLY A 332 -8.28 6.10 0.42
N GLU A 333 -7.64 7.09 1.01
CA GLU A 333 -6.83 8.06 0.27
C GLU A 333 -5.71 7.35 -0.46
N GLU A 334 -4.95 6.51 0.27
CA GLU A 334 -3.81 5.72 -0.18
C GLU A 334 -4.16 4.76 -1.35
N PHE A 335 -5.44 4.42 -1.47
CA PHE A 335 -5.95 3.52 -2.51
C PHE A 335 -6.61 4.28 -3.68
N GLY A 336 -6.34 5.57 -3.77
CA GLY A 336 -6.76 6.40 -4.88
C GLY A 336 -7.92 7.35 -4.56
N LEU A 337 -7.91 7.98 -3.39
CA LEU A 337 -8.88 9.00 -2.96
C LEU A 337 -10.32 8.47 -2.89
N LEU A 338 -10.51 7.22 -2.47
CA LEU A 338 -11.81 6.54 -2.56
C LEU A 338 -12.91 7.32 -1.82
N GLY A 339 -12.67 7.67 -0.56
CA GLY A 339 -13.63 8.38 0.27
C GLY A 339 -13.91 9.81 -0.20
N ALA A 340 -12.89 10.52 -0.65
CA ALA A 340 -13.06 11.87 -1.19
C ALA A 340 -13.88 11.87 -2.49
N LYS A 341 -13.62 10.93 -3.39
CA LYS A 341 -14.42 10.74 -4.62
C LYS A 341 -15.87 10.40 -4.32
N ALA A 342 -16.10 9.50 -3.35
CA ALA A 342 -17.45 9.16 -2.90
C ALA A 342 -18.16 10.37 -2.30
N TYR A 343 -17.47 11.15 -1.47
CA TYR A 343 -18.02 12.37 -0.86
C TYR A 343 -18.46 13.38 -1.93
N VAL A 344 -17.60 13.68 -2.90
CA VAL A 344 -17.91 14.59 -4.01
C VAL A 344 -19.15 14.10 -4.81
N LYS A 345 -19.22 12.81 -5.07
CA LYS A 345 -20.36 12.21 -5.79
C LYS A 345 -21.65 12.31 -4.98
N THR A 346 -21.61 11.98 -3.70
CA THR A 346 -22.78 11.99 -2.80
C THR A 346 -23.29 13.42 -2.58
N HIS A 347 -22.38 14.38 -2.40
CA HIS A 347 -22.70 15.79 -2.10
C HIS A 347 -22.61 16.71 -3.33
N ALA A 348 -22.73 16.18 -4.55
CA ALA A 348 -22.55 16.95 -5.79
C ALA A 348 -23.42 18.22 -5.85
N LYS A 349 -24.63 18.19 -5.29
CA LYS A 349 -25.55 19.33 -5.24
C LYS A 349 -25.18 20.39 -4.20
N GLU A 350 -24.31 20.06 -3.27
CA GLU A 350 -23.90 20.90 -2.15
C GLU A 350 -22.50 21.51 -2.32
N LEU A 351 -21.76 21.09 -3.35
CA LEU A 351 -20.38 21.56 -3.58
C LEU A 351 -20.29 23.08 -3.71
N GLY A 352 -21.28 23.71 -4.35
CA GLY A 352 -21.36 25.18 -4.47
C GLY A 352 -21.60 25.93 -3.15
N LYS A 353 -21.93 25.21 -2.06
CA LYS A 353 -22.11 25.77 -0.71
C LYS A 353 -20.83 25.71 0.13
N ILE A 354 -19.77 25.07 -0.36
CA ILE A 354 -18.48 24.98 0.30
C ILE A 354 -17.72 26.27 0.08
N ALA A 355 -17.63 27.08 1.11
CA ALA A 355 -16.93 28.36 1.07
C ALA A 355 -15.40 28.19 1.07
N ASN A 356 -14.90 27.16 1.78
CA ASN A 356 -13.47 26.82 1.81
C ASN A 356 -13.24 25.40 2.29
N LEU A 357 -12.07 24.83 1.91
CA LEU A 357 -11.61 23.53 2.36
C LEU A 357 -10.15 23.63 2.78
N PHE A 358 -9.85 23.19 3.99
CA PHE A 358 -8.50 23.03 4.54
C PHE A 358 -8.19 21.56 4.69
N ASN A 359 -7.45 21.00 3.76
CA ASN A 359 -6.97 19.62 3.85
C ASN A 359 -5.53 19.62 4.33
N ARG A 360 -5.22 18.79 5.30
CA ARG A 360 -3.85 18.54 5.71
C ARG A 360 -3.49 17.09 5.48
N ASP A 361 -2.43 16.92 4.71
CA ASP A 361 -1.78 15.67 4.42
C ASP A 361 -0.27 15.87 4.48
N GLY A 362 0.49 14.83 4.84
CA GLY A 362 1.94 14.95 5.01
C GLY A 362 2.39 15.74 6.24
N GLY A 363 3.59 15.58 6.62
CA GLY A 363 4.33 15.88 7.80
C GLY A 363 4.08 17.15 8.63
N PRO A 364 4.72 17.23 9.80
CA PRO A 364 4.58 18.35 10.74
C PRO A 364 5.37 19.61 10.32
N THR A 365 6.08 19.57 9.20
CA THR A 365 6.92 20.69 8.74
C THR A 365 6.08 21.86 8.23
N PRO A 366 6.55 23.11 8.40
CA PRO A 366 5.91 24.26 7.77
C PRO A 366 5.85 24.07 6.24
N PRO A 367 4.78 24.53 5.58
CA PRO A 367 4.71 24.50 4.13
C PRO A 367 5.79 25.42 3.54
N VAL A 368 6.51 24.91 2.54
CA VAL A 368 7.58 25.65 1.83
C VAL A 368 7.16 26.09 0.42
N GLY A 369 5.96 25.69 0.01
CA GLY A 369 5.40 26.02 -1.29
C GLY A 369 3.90 25.81 -1.33
N ILE A 370 3.24 26.43 -2.29
CA ILE A 370 1.81 26.29 -2.53
C ILE A 370 1.57 26.15 -4.03
N SER A 371 0.66 25.25 -4.39
CA SER A 371 0.17 25.13 -5.77
C SER A 371 -1.23 25.72 -5.84
N VAL A 372 -1.43 26.67 -6.76
CA VAL A 372 -2.71 27.34 -6.97
C VAL A 372 -3.10 27.30 -8.45
N PRO A 373 -4.40 27.37 -8.79
CA PRO A 373 -4.83 27.59 -10.14
C PRO A 373 -4.25 28.92 -10.69
N GLN A 374 -3.96 28.97 -11.99
CA GLN A 374 -3.39 30.17 -12.64
C GLN A 374 -4.23 31.41 -12.36
N ALA A 375 -5.56 31.28 -12.33
CA ALA A 375 -6.48 32.40 -12.06
C ALA A 375 -6.33 33.02 -10.65
N MET A 376 -5.69 32.32 -9.71
CA MET A 376 -5.49 32.76 -8.32
C MET A 376 -4.03 33.13 -8.04
N TYR A 377 -3.15 33.04 -9.03
CA TYR A 377 -1.71 33.21 -8.83
C TYR A 377 -1.36 34.56 -8.24
N ASP A 378 -1.88 35.66 -8.80
CA ASP A 378 -1.56 37.04 -8.36
C ASP A 378 -2.05 37.28 -6.94
N ASP A 379 -3.24 36.80 -6.56
CA ASP A 379 -3.79 36.91 -5.22
C ASP A 379 -2.89 36.23 -4.18
N PHE A 380 -2.39 35.04 -4.51
CA PHE A 380 -1.53 34.29 -3.61
C PHE A 380 -0.10 34.83 -3.53
N VAL A 381 0.44 35.35 -4.62
CA VAL A 381 1.75 36.05 -4.59
C VAL A 381 1.71 37.23 -3.62
N GLU A 382 0.63 38.00 -3.57
CA GLU A 382 0.44 39.10 -2.65
C GLU A 382 0.41 38.63 -1.17
N VAL A 383 -0.29 37.53 -0.89
CA VAL A 383 -0.42 36.99 0.48
C VAL A 383 0.86 36.30 0.97
N CYS A 384 1.69 35.77 0.07
CA CYS A 384 2.93 35.04 0.42
C CYS A 384 4.17 35.97 0.57
N LYS A 385 4.04 37.29 0.35
CA LYS A 385 5.07 38.26 0.63
C LYS A 385 5.14 38.60 2.12
#